data_e73e128e101f3597e48bf867c0dca05e
#
_entry.id   e73e128e101f3597e48bf867c0dca05e
#
_cell.length_a   1.000
_cell.length_b   1.000
_cell.length_c   1.000
_cell.angle_alpha   90.00
_cell.angle_beta   90.00
_cell.angle_gamma   90.00
#
_symmetry.space_group_name_H-M   'P 1'
#
loop_
_entity.id
_entity.type
_entity.pdbx_description
1 polymer ?
#
loop_
_entity_poly.entity_id
_entity_poly.type
_entity_poly.pdbx_seq_one_letter_code
_entity_poly.pdbx_strand_id
1 'polypeptide(L)'
;MKVEDLLKEYYLSFEYNNLRAETKAQYKYFLGIVCSTSVVDGKELGSYKLSSLTTKLAKLSYNKWCERGVSFANHLMSVIRVLLNYGINMEHCHMNPFSNIKKRVVAHRKVVWTKEDVIRFLDTAYSDFKTRSIGLIAHMAYEWCQRIGDMRLLEWSNLDLDAKRMQIEQSKRRAQVFLPISDELHEMLVQQKDDYGFQKYVAPRSRPFKGSYKPYSLTKLPIMARKVMTSAGLSNELRLSDLRRTGTVEMVDAGVSMGNIMSVTGHANPQSVKPYMKNTFTSANLALQARRNLTDHETCATSMLSADKEGYL
;
A
#
# COMPACT_ATOMS: atom_id res chain seq x y z
N MET A 1 34.48 18.68 -3.53
CA MET A 1 33.49 18.04 -2.64
C MET A 1 33.37 16.56 -2.99
N LYS A 2 33.35 15.68 -2.01
CA LYS A 2 33.09 14.23 -2.18
C LYS A 2 31.60 13.93 -2.00
N VAL A 3 31.18 12.70 -2.39
CA VAL A 3 29.79 12.26 -2.18
C VAL A 3 29.41 12.24 -0.68
N GLU A 4 30.32 11.80 0.19
CA GLU A 4 30.11 11.81 1.64
C GLU A 4 29.97 13.21 2.25
N ASP A 5 30.65 14.21 1.69
CA ASP A 5 30.54 15.61 2.12
C ASP A 5 29.17 16.18 1.73
N LEU A 6 28.73 15.91 0.47
CA LEU A 6 27.39 16.27 0.00
C LEU A 6 26.30 15.59 0.85
N LEU A 7 26.51 14.33 1.26
CA LEU A 7 25.56 13.62 2.10
C LEU A 7 25.41 14.28 3.49
N LYS A 8 26.53 14.70 4.10
CA LYS A 8 26.50 15.42 5.39
C LYS A 8 25.75 16.74 5.28
N GLU A 9 26.00 17.49 4.20
CA GLU A 9 25.31 18.75 3.90
C GLU A 9 23.80 18.51 3.68
N TYR A 10 23.44 17.48 2.88
CA TYR A 10 22.05 17.12 2.62
C TYR A 10 21.28 16.81 3.92
N TYR A 11 21.91 16.13 4.89
CA TYR A 11 21.26 15.82 6.17
C TYR A 11 20.97 17.07 7.02
N LEU A 12 21.68 18.17 6.78
CA LEU A 12 21.43 19.46 7.43
C LEU A 12 20.44 20.33 6.66
N SER A 13 20.11 19.97 5.42
CA SER A 13 19.26 20.76 4.54
C SER A 13 17.80 20.81 4.98
N PHE A 14 17.10 21.86 4.53
CA PHE A 14 15.66 22.01 4.74
C PHE A 14 14.87 20.86 4.07
N GLU A 15 15.25 20.45 2.87
CA GLU A 15 14.63 19.38 2.11
C GLU A 15 14.63 18.06 2.88
N TYR A 16 15.77 17.69 3.46
CA TYR A 16 15.86 16.49 4.30
C TYR A 16 15.07 16.63 5.59
N ASN A 17 15.16 17.82 6.24
CA ASN A 17 14.52 18.04 7.52
C ASN A 17 12.99 18.12 7.46
N ASN A 18 12.41 18.40 6.29
CA ASN A 18 10.97 18.34 6.04
C ASN A 18 10.45 16.94 5.69
N LEU A 19 11.32 15.95 5.51
CA LEU A 19 10.88 14.59 5.28
C LEU A 19 10.23 13.98 6.52
N ARG A 20 9.29 13.07 6.32
CA ARG A 20 8.72 12.25 7.41
C ARG A 20 9.80 11.39 8.06
N ALA A 21 9.63 11.11 9.34
CA ALA A 21 10.62 10.36 10.14
C ALA A 21 11.00 9.01 9.51
N GLU A 22 10.00 8.28 8.97
CA GLU A 22 10.24 7.00 8.28
C GLU A 22 11.05 7.16 6.99
N THR A 23 10.79 8.24 6.23
CA THR A 23 11.55 8.54 5.00
C THR A 23 12.98 8.94 5.35
N LYS A 24 13.19 9.74 6.39
CA LYS A 24 14.53 10.08 6.91
C LYS A 24 15.31 8.82 7.29
N ALA A 25 14.69 7.92 8.04
CA ALA A 25 15.32 6.66 8.45
C ALA A 25 15.70 5.79 7.24
N GLN A 26 14.82 5.68 6.25
CA GLN A 26 15.09 4.96 5.00
C GLN A 26 16.22 5.61 4.19
N TYR A 27 16.20 6.93 4.05
CA TYR A 27 17.27 7.65 3.33
C TYR A 27 18.61 7.47 4.01
N LYS A 28 18.66 7.61 5.34
CA LYS A 28 19.89 7.39 6.13
C LYS A 28 20.44 5.98 5.91
N TYR A 29 19.57 4.96 5.96
CA TYR A 29 19.96 3.57 5.74
C TYR A 29 20.49 3.33 4.32
N PHE A 30 19.73 3.73 3.29
CA PHE A 30 20.11 3.47 1.90
C PHE A 30 21.30 4.31 1.44
N LEU A 31 21.38 5.59 1.82
CA LEU A 31 22.52 6.45 1.47
C LEU A 31 23.80 6.00 2.17
N GLY A 32 23.71 5.47 3.40
CA GLY A 32 24.85 4.82 4.04
C GLY A 32 25.39 3.65 3.21
N ILE A 33 24.51 2.78 2.71
CA ILE A 33 24.89 1.66 1.82
C ILE A 33 25.47 2.17 0.50
N VAL A 34 24.89 3.20 -0.08
CA VAL A 34 25.43 3.82 -1.30
C VAL A 34 26.87 4.29 -1.08
N CYS A 35 27.13 5.03 0.00
CA CYS A 35 28.46 5.55 0.29
C CYS A 35 29.49 4.46 0.55
N SER A 36 29.11 3.36 1.22
CA SER A 36 29.99 2.21 1.50
C SER A 36 30.11 1.23 0.31
N THR A 37 29.45 1.49 -0.82
CA THR A 37 29.55 0.62 -2.01
C THR A 37 30.91 0.81 -2.69
N SER A 38 31.71 -0.26 -2.77
CA SER A 38 32.96 -0.30 -3.53
C SER A 38 32.76 -1.02 -4.87
N VAL A 39 33.17 -0.40 -5.97
CA VAL A 39 32.92 -0.95 -7.33
C VAL A 39 34.20 -1.13 -8.13
N VAL A 40 35.12 -0.18 -8.02
CA VAL A 40 36.40 -0.16 -8.77
C VAL A 40 37.52 0.05 -7.75
N ASP A 41 38.55 -0.76 -7.83
CA ASP A 41 39.78 -0.68 -7.03
C ASP A 41 39.57 -0.61 -5.51
N GLY A 42 38.48 -1.24 -5.02
CA GLY A 42 38.13 -1.21 -3.60
C GLY A 42 37.68 0.13 -3.05
N LYS A 43 37.63 1.17 -3.89
CA LYS A 43 37.25 2.52 -3.48
C LYS A 43 35.76 2.66 -3.31
N GLU A 44 35.33 3.17 -2.14
CA GLU A 44 33.92 3.41 -1.81
C GLU A 44 33.34 4.63 -2.55
N LEU A 45 32.08 4.54 -2.97
CA LEU A 45 31.39 5.64 -3.67
C LEU A 45 31.38 6.95 -2.87
N GLY A 46 31.26 6.87 -1.55
CA GLY A 46 31.32 8.04 -0.67
C GLY A 46 32.58 8.86 -0.83
N SER A 47 33.72 8.21 -1.10
CA SER A 47 35.04 8.84 -1.22
C SER A 47 35.32 9.46 -2.58
N TYR A 48 34.46 9.24 -3.61
CA TYR A 48 34.65 9.84 -4.92
C TYR A 48 34.31 11.34 -4.90
N LYS A 49 35.12 12.15 -5.63
CA LYS A 49 34.74 13.53 -5.94
C LYS A 49 33.52 13.55 -6.84
N LEU A 50 32.60 14.50 -6.64
CA LEU A 50 31.40 14.64 -7.48
C LEU A 50 31.74 14.77 -8.96
N SER A 51 32.79 15.52 -9.28
CA SER A 51 33.29 15.71 -10.66
C SER A 51 33.86 14.45 -11.31
N SER A 52 34.23 13.43 -10.51
CA SER A 52 34.76 12.15 -11.00
C SER A 52 33.72 11.04 -11.13
N LEU A 53 32.46 11.32 -10.76
CA LEU A 53 31.36 10.38 -10.97
C LEU A 53 31.01 10.29 -12.45
N THR A 54 31.15 9.09 -13.02
CA THR A 54 30.82 8.82 -14.41
C THR A 54 29.58 7.94 -14.52
N THR A 55 28.90 7.98 -15.66
CA THR A 55 27.79 7.06 -15.97
C THR A 55 28.23 5.60 -15.95
N LYS A 56 29.49 5.30 -16.33
CA LYS A 56 30.08 3.95 -16.24
C LYS A 56 30.13 3.49 -14.79
N LEU A 57 30.66 4.30 -13.88
CA LEU A 57 30.72 3.99 -12.45
C LEU A 57 29.32 3.81 -11.85
N ALA A 58 28.38 4.69 -12.20
CA ALA A 58 26.99 4.59 -11.76
C ALA A 58 26.32 3.28 -12.24
N LYS A 59 26.56 2.86 -13.48
CA LYS A 59 26.04 1.60 -14.03
C LYS A 59 26.63 0.38 -13.33
N LEU A 60 27.93 0.37 -13.07
CA LEU A 60 28.61 -0.69 -12.32
C LEU A 60 28.06 -0.81 -10.89
N SER A 61 27.87 0.33 -10.22
CA SER A 61 27.26 0.39 -8.89
C SER A 61 25.86 -0.21 -8.88
N TYR A 62 25.03 0.19 -9.84
CA TYR A 62 23.67 -0.34 -9.95
C TYR A 62 23.64 -1.86 -10.21
N ASN A 63 24.53 -2.37 -11.09
CA ASN A 63 24.63 -3.80 -11.33
C ASN A 63 25.02 -4.57 -10.06
N LYS A 64 26.01 -4.08 -9.31
CA LYS A 64 26.40 -4.65 -8.01
C LYS A 64 25.26 -4.65 -7.01
N TRP A 65 24.48 -3.58 -6.94
CA TRP A 65 23.29 -3.55 -6.07
C TRP A 65 22.24 -4.58 -6.51
N CYS A 66 22.09 -4.84 -7.81
CA CYS A 66 21.15 -5.83 -8.33
C CYS A 66 21.48 -7.28 -7.88
N GLU A 67 22.73 -7.59 -7.52
CA GLU A 67 23.13 -8.89 -6.96
C GLU A 67 22.40 -9.17 -5.63
N ARG A 68 22.08 -8.11 -4.86
CA ARG A 68 21.29 -8.20 -3.61
C ARG A 68 19.77 -8.18 -3.85
N GLY A 69 19.34 -7.96 -5.08
CA GLY A 69 17.95 -7.91 -5.48
C GLY A 69 17.56 -6.62 -6.20
N VAL A 70 16.79 -6.76 -7.26
CA VAL A 70 16.41 -5.64 -8.15
C VAL A 70 15.62 -4.55 -7.41
N SER A 71 14.69 -4.93 -6.54
CA SER A 71 13.91 -3.96 -5.75
C SER A 71 14.81 -3.13 -4.83
N PHE A 72 15.76 -3.78 -4.17
CA PHE A 72 16.74 -3.14 -3.31
C PHE A 72 17.63 -2.16 -4.11
N ALA A 73 18.16 -2.58 -5.26
CA ALA A 73 18.93 -1.73 -6.15
C ALA A 73 18.15 -0.50 -6.63
N ASN A 74 16.85 -0.70 -6.94
CA ASN A 74 15.97 0.39 -7.34
C ASN A 74 15.76 1.43 -6.23
N HIS A 75 15.76 1.02 -4.96
CA HIS A 75 15.72 1.94 -3.82
C HIS A 75 17.02 2.74 -3.69
N LEU A 76 18.19 2.07 -3.75
CA LEU A 76 19.49 2.75 -3.73
C LEU A 76 19.61 3.76 -4.88
N MET A 77 19.20 3.35 -6.09
CA MET A 77 19.14 4.23 -7.25
C MET A 77 18.24 5.45 -7.02
N SER A 78 17.11 5.28 -6.34
CA SER A 78 16.21 6.40 -6.07
C SER A 78 16.85 7.41 -5.12
N VAL A 79 17.45 6.95 -4.03
CA VAL A 79 18.00 7.85 -3.00
C VAL A 79 19.28 8.55 -3.46
N ILE A 80 20.18 7.87 -4.21
CA ILE A 80 21.37 8.53 -4.77
C ILE A 80 20.98 9.60 -5.80
N ARG A 81 19.92 9.38 -6.58
CA ARG A 81 19.42 10.42 -7.50
C ARG A 81 18.94 11.65 -6.76
N VAL A 82 18.23 11.48 -5.64
CA VAL A 82 17.78 12.60 -4.82
C VAL A 82 18.99 13.37 -4.28
N LEU A 83 20.00 12.67 -3.73
CA LEU A 83 21.19 13.31 -3.22
C LEU A 83 21.96 14.11 -4.29
N LEU A 84 22.18 13.52 -5.47
CA LEU A 84 22.92 14.20 -6.55
C LEU A 84 22.12 15.32 -7.19
N ASN A 85 20.79 15.22 -7.27
CA ASN A 85 19.94 16.32 -7.72
C ASN A 85 19.98 17.49 -6.72
N TYR A 86 20.04 17.21 -5.39
CA TYR A 86 20.32 18.22 -4.40
C TYR A 86 21.68 18.89 -4.67
N GLY A 87 22.72 18.09 -4.95
CA GLY A 87 24.05 18.63 -5.31
C GLY A 87 24.05 19.50 -6.58
N ILE A 88 23.19 19.22 -7.55
CA ILE A 88 23.00 20.08 -8.73
C ILE A 88 22.32 21.39 -8.34
N ASN A 89 21.26 21.33 -7.53
CA ASN A 89 20.53 22.52 -7.07
C ASN A 89 21.42 23.46 -6.23
N MET A 90 22.40 22.89 -5.52
CA MET A 90 23.39 23.63 -4.73
C MET A 90 24.66 23.98 -5.53
N GLU A 91 24.66 23.77 -6.86
CA GLU A 91 25.77 24.04 -7.78
C GLU A 91 27.07 23.29 -7.48
N HIS A 92 27.01 22.21 -6.68
CA HIS A 92 28.19 21.38 -6.36
C HIS A 92 28.58 20.42 -7.50
N CYS A 93 27.66 20.15 -8.43
CA CYS A 93 27.89 19.37 -9.63
C CYS A 93 26.90 19.75 -10.74
N HIS A 94 27.30 19.55 -11.99
CA HIS A 94 26.51 19.94 -13.17
C HIS A 94 25.61 18.83 -13.70
N MET A 95 25.85 17.58 -13.31
CA MET A 95 25.10 16.42 -13.82
C MET A 95 24.94 15.33 -12.79
N ASN A 96 23.87 14.56 -12.94
CA ASN A 96 23.63 13.35 -12.15
C ASN A 96 23.89 12.11 -13.04
N PRO A 97 25.00 11.40 -12.87
CA PRO A 97 25.34 10.26 -13.73
C PRO A 97 24.41 9.06 -13.59
N PHE A 98 23.57 9.03 -12.52
CA PHE A 98 22.57 8.00 -12.33
C PHE A 98 21.24 8.30 -13.04
N SER A 99 21.00 9.53 -13.52
CA SER A 99 19.70 9.95 -14.09
C SER A 99 19.26 9.09 -15.27
N ASN A 100 20.16 8.78 -16.19
CA ASN A 100 19.86 8.08 -17.45
C ASN A 100 19.89 6.55 -17.32
N ILE A 101 20.18 5.97 -16.15
CA ILE A 101 20.19 4.54 -15.96
C ILE A 101 18.76 4.05 -15.76
N LYS A 102 18.23 3.26 -16.68
CA LYS A 102 16.90 2.65 -16.53
C LYS A 102 16.89 1.65 -15.39
N LYS A 103 15.96 1.80 -14.45
CA LYS A 103 15.71 0.81 -13.41
C LYS A 103 15.20 -0.49 -14.04
N ARG A 104 15.68 -1.62 -13.54
CA ARG A 104 15.15 -2.94 -13.93
C ARG A 104 13.72 -3.08 -13.42
N VAL A 105 12.88 -3.72 -14.22
CA VAL A 105 11.49 -3.98 -13.86
C VAL A 105 11.44 -5.03 -12.75
N VAL A 106 10.65 -4.77 -11.74
CA VAL A 106 10.30 -5.73 -10.69
C VAL A 106 8.88 -6.20 -10.95
N ALA A 107 8.69 -7.50 -11.07
CA ALA A 107 7.35 -8.06 -11.20
C ALA A 107 6.49 -7.67 -9.99
N HIS A 108 5.34 -7.09 -10.26
CA HIS A 108 4.38 -6.78 -9.20
C HIS A 108 3.80 -8.08 -8.64
N ARG A 109 3.76 -8.15 -7.30
CA ARG A 109 3.11 -9.24 -6.61
C ARG A 109 1.61 -9.25 -6.98
N LYS A 110 1.08 -10.41 -7.40
CA LYS A 110 -0.31 -10.57 -7.87
C LYS A 110 -1.15 -11.46 -6.95
N VAL A 111 -0.61 -11.88 -5.81
CA VAL A 111 -1.28 -12.79 -4.88
C VAL A 111 -2.52 -12.10 -4.30
N VAL A 112 -3.61 -12.83 -4.30
CA VAL A 112 -4.88 -12.54 -3.65
C VAL A 112 -5.23 -13.69 -2.74
N TRP A 113 -5.96 -13.44 -1.66
CA TRP A 113 -6.48 -14.47 -0.78
C TRP A 113 -7.77 -15.02 -1.37
N THR A 114 -8.09 -16.28 -1.12
CA THR A 114 -9.44 -16.77 -1.35
C THR A 114 -10.35 -16.35 -0.18
N LYS A 115 -11.66 -16.39 -0.39
CA LYS A 115 -12.61 -16.09 0.70
C LYS A 115 -12.45 -17.04 1.87
N GLU A 116 -12.19 -18.32 1.58
CA GLU A 116 -11.93 -19.37 2.58
C GLU A 116 -10.64 -19.09 3.37
N ASP A 117 -9.60 -18.56 2.71
CA ASP A 117 -8.35 -18.18 3.40
C ASP A 117 -8.60 -17.02 4.37
N VAL A 118 -9.40 -16.02 3.98
CA VAL A 118 -9.77 -14.90 4.86
C VAL A 118 -10.55 -15.40 6.06
N ILE A 119 -11.59 -16.21 5.84
CA ILE A 119 -12.42 -16.78 6.93
C ILE A 119 -11.53 -17.57 7.89
N ARG A 120 -10.75 -18.54 7.41
CA ARG A 120 -9.86 -19.37 8.26
C ARG A 120 -8.87 -18.52 9.07
N PHE A 121 -8.35 -17.44 8.47
CA PHE A 121 -7.45 -16.54 9.18
C PHE A 121 -8.19 -15.80 10.30
N LEU A 122 -9.37 -15.25 10.01
CA LEU A 122 -10.16 -14.49 10.99
C LEU A 122 -10.62 -15.38 12.15
N ASP A 123 -11.16 -16.57 11.86
CA ASP A 123 -11.58 -17.53 12.88
C ASP A 123 -10.42 -17.89 13.81
N THR A 124 -9.25 -18.20 13.23
CA THR A 124 -8.05 -18.53 14.01
C THR A 124 -7.56 -17.32 14.82
N ALA A 125 -7.62 -16.12 14.25
CA ALA A 125 -7.16 -14.92 14.94
C ALA A 125 -8.11 -14.50 16.08
N TYR A 126 -9.40 -14.70 15.91
CA TYR A 126 -10.43 -14.34 16.89
C TYR A 126 -10.61 -15.37 18.01
N SER A 127 -10.17 -16.62 17.79
CA SER A 127 -10.23 -17.67 18.82
C SER A 127 -9.34 -17.42 20.04
N ASP A 128 -8.32 -16.55 19.94
CA ASP A 128 -7.43 -16.20 21.06
C ASP A 128 -7.37 -14.67 21.24
N PHE A 129 -7.63 -14.22 22.45
CA PHE A 129 -7.52 -12.82 22.85
C PHE A 129 -6.18 -12.16 22.44
N LYS A 130 -5.07 -12.92 22.48
CA LYS A 130 -3.74 -12.40 22.12
C LYS A 130 -3.59 -12.09 20.64
N THR A 131 -4.36 -12.74 19.79
CA THR A 131 -4.32 -12.58 18.32
C THR A 131 -5.49 -11.79 17.77
N ARG A 132 -6.53 -11.56 18.57
CA ARG A 132 -7.75 -10.84 18.17
C ARG A 132 -7.47 -9.48 17.52
N SER A 133 -6.59 -8.67 18.10
CA SER A 133 -6.17 -7.39 17.47
C SER A 133 -5.51 -7.56 16.11
N ILE A 134 -4.84 -8.69 15.86
CA ILE A 134 -4.24 -8.99 14.55
C ILE A 134 -5.33 -9.35 13.54
N GLY A 135 -6.30 -10.17 13.97
CA GLY A 135 -7.51 -10.47 13.23
C GLY A 135 -8.27 -9.21 12.84
N LEU A 136 -8.48 -8.32 13.81
CA LEU A 136 -9.21 -7.07 13.58
C LEU A 136 -8.49 -6.13 12.58
N ILE A 137 -7.16 -6.00 12.68
CA ILE A 137 -6.37 -5.25 11.68
C ILE A 137 -6.54 -5.85 10.28
N ALA A 138 -6.52 -7.17 10.16
CA ALA A 138 -6.69 -7.87 8.89
C ALA A 138 -8.12 -7.71 8.35
N HIS A 139 -9.14 -7.87 9.20
CA HIS A 139 -10.55 -7.71 8.86
C HIS A 139 -10.83 -6.29 8.32
N MET A 140 -10.44 -5.26 9.06
CA MET A 140 -10.55 -3.87 8.61
C MET A 140 -9.80 -3.59 7.29
N ALA A 141 -8.62 -4.18 7.11
CA ALA A 141 -7.85 -4.00 5.88
C ALA A 141 -8.48 -4.70 4.67
N TYR A 142 -9.14 -5.82 4.87
CA TYR A 142 -9.85 -6.58 3.86
C TYR A 142 -11.16 -5.90 3.48
N GLU A 143 -12.05 -5.72 4.46
CA GLU A 143 -13.39 -5.17 4.23
C GLU A 143 -13.35 -3.74 3.67
N TRP A 144 -12.57 -2.88 4.29
CA TRP A 144 -12.44 -1.50 3.86
C TRP A 144 -11.40 -1.27 2.78
N CYS A 145 -10.74 -2.32 2.30
CA CYS A 145 -9.66 -2.22 1.32
C CYS A 145 -8.58 -1.19 1.71
N GLN A 146 -8.27 -1.07 3.02
CA GLN A 146 -7.32 -0.09 3.53
C GLN A 146 -5.92 -0.70 3.71
N ARG A 147 -4.91 0.17 3.83
CA ARG A 147 -3.54 -0.28 4.07
C ARG A 147 -3.40 -0.79 5.51
N ILE A 148 -2.74 -1.92 5.68
CA ILE A 148 -2.39 -2.48 6.99
C ILE A 148 -1.71 -1.44 7.89
N GLY A 149 -0.89 -0.56 7.29
CA GLY A 149 -0.22 0.52 8.00
C GLY A 149 -1.19 1.54 8.61
N ASP A 150 -2.31 1.80 7.97
CA ASP A 150 -3.35 2.70 8.44
C ASP A 150 -4.23 1.99 9.48
N MET A 151 -4.67 0.75 9.21
CA MET A 151 -5.54 -0.01 10.11
C MET A 151 -4.89 -0.32 11.47
N ARG A 152 -3.60 -0.62 11.52
CA ARG A 152 -2.89 -0.82 12.79
C ARG A 152 -2.80 0.43 13.67
N LEU A 153 -2.98 1.61 13.09
CA LEU A 153 -2.93 2.91 13.76
C LEU A 153 -4.32 3.53 13.96
N LEU A 154 -5.37 2.82 13.53
CA LEU A 154 -6.74 3.31 13.68
C LEU A 154 -7.06 3.58 15.14
N GLU A 155 -7.68 4.72 15.39
CA GLU A 155 -8.06 5.19 16.72
C GLU A 155 -9.58 5.08 16.91
N TRP A 156 -10.03 4.98 18.15
CA TRP A 156 -11.46 4.97 18.44
C TRP A 156 -12.17 6.24 17.98
N SER A 157 -11.46 7.36 17.95
CA SER A 157 -11.97 8.64 17.42
C SER A 157 -12.27 8.63 15.91
N ASN A 158 -11.79 7.61 15.19
CA ASN A 158 -12.10 7.41 13.78
C ASN A 158 -13.41 6.64 13.54
N LEU A 159 -14.03 6.09 14.59
CA LEU A 159 -15.19 5.24 14.52
C LEU A 159 -16.39 5.87 15.21
N ASP A 160 -17.51 5.89 14.53
CA ASP A 160 -18.83 6.08 15.08
C ASP A 160 -19.53 4.73 15.04
N LEU A 161 -19.52 4.01 16.18
CA LEU A 161 -20.09 2.67 16.26
C LEU A 161 -21.62 2.70 16.22
N ASP A 162 -22.25 3.75 16.76
CA ASP A 162 -23.71 3.88 16.79
C ASP A 162 -24.25 4.11 15.37
N ALA A 163 -23.58 4.96 14.59
CA ALA A 163 -23.91 5.22 13.19
C ALA A 163 -23.27 4.21 12.21
N LYS A 164 -22.51 3.22 12.70
CA LYS A 164 -21.75 2.25 11.91
C LYS A 164 -20.90 2.89 10.80
N ARG A 165 -20.09 3.88 11.16
CA ARG A 165 -19.27 4.66 10.23
C ARG A 165 -17.80 4.71 10.66
N MET A 166 -16.92 4.70 9.66
CA MET A 166 -15.50 4.91 9.81
C MET A 166 -15.05 6.09 8.98
N GLN A 167 -14.23 6.98 9.55
CA GLN A 167 -13.61 8.11 8.87
C GLN A 167 -12.11 8.15 9.17
N ILE A 168 -11.29 8.17 8.12
CA ILE A 168 -9.84 8.33 8.28
C ILE A 168 -9.25 9.25 7.21
N GLU A 169 -8.14 9.90 7.57
CA GLU A 169 -7.18 10.44 6.62
C GLU A 169 -6.06 9.42 6.42
N GLN A 170 -5.92 8.90 5.20
CA GLN A 170 -4.88 7.92 4.87
C GLN A 170 -3.47 8.50 5.05
N SER A 171 -2.59 7.79 5.76
CA SER A 171 -1.24 8.27 6.11
C SER A 171 -0.37 8.62 4.90
N LYS A 172 -0.49 7.87 3.79
CA LYS A 172 0.41 8.01 2.65
C LYS A 172 0.00 9.11 1.65
N ARG A 173 -1.30 9.28 1.40
CA ARG A 173 -1.81 10.18 0.35
C ARG A 173 -2.73 11.28 0.89
N ARG A 174 -2.97 11.32 2.19
CA ARG A 174 -3.90 12.23 2.88
C ARG A 174 -5.32 12.24 2.27
N ALA A 175 -5.71 11.14 1.62
CA ALA A 175 -7.07 11.00 1.14
C ALA A 175 -8.01 10.78 2.32
N GLN A 176 -9.10 11.54 2.36
CA GLN A 176 -10.19 11.32 3.30
C GLN A 176 -11.03 10.16 2.78
N VAL A 177 -11.36 9.23 3.66
CA VAL A 177 -12.17 8.04 3.34
C VAL A 177 -13.25 7.90 4.39
N PHE A 178 -14.49 7.71 3.92
CA PHE A 178 -15.69 7.50 4.75
C PHE A 178 -16.31 6.17 4.35
N LEU A 179 -16.35 5.22 5.25
CA LEU A 179 -16.81 3.87 4.95
C LEU A 179 -17.84 3.39 5.97
N PRO A 180 -18.83 2.58 5.53
CA PRO A 180 -19.73 1.88 6.44
C PRO A 180 -18.97 0.76 7.18
N ILE A 181 -19.52 0.36 8.31
CA ILE A 181 -19.07 -0.78 9.09
C ILE A 181 -20.13 -1.89 8.91
N SER A 182 -19.74 -3.07 8.42
CA SER A 182 -20.63 -4.22 8.32
C SER A 182 -21.06 -4.73 9.70
N ASP A 183 -22.13 -5.50 9.75
CA ASP A 183 -22.60 -6.06 11.03
C ASP A 183 -21.56 -6.98 11.67
N GLU A 184 -20.90 -7.82 10.87
CA GLU A 184 -19.83 -8.72 11.36
C GLU A 184 -18.65 -7.95 11.97
N LEU A 185 -18.15 -6.93 11.27
CA LEU A 185 -17.04 -6.11 11.76
C LEU A 185 -17.48 -5.26 12.96
N HIS A 186 -18.73 -4.79 12.97
CA HIS A 186 -19.28 -4.02 14.08
C HIS A 186 -19.30 -4.82 15.39
N GLU A 187 -19.80 -6.05 15.38
CA GLU A 187 -19.79 -6.93 16.55
C GLU A 187 -18.39 -7.10 17.13
N MET A 188 -17.41 -7.32 16.26
CA MET A 188 -16.01 -7.46 16.68
C MET A 188 -15.44 -6.16 17.23
N LEU A 189 -15.83 -5.00 16.68
CA LEU A 189 -15.41 -3.68 17.17
C LEU A 189 -16.03 -3.34 18.52
N VAL A 190 -17.30 -3.69 18.76
CA VAL A 190 -17.97 -3.52 20.04
C VAL A 190 -17.25 -4.35 21.11
N GLN A 191 -17.07 -5.65 20.86
CA GLN A 191 -16.32 -6.51 21.79
C GLN A 191 -14.89 -6.00 22.05
N GLN A 192 -14.22 -5.51 21.04
CA GLN A 192 -12.89 -4.93 21.17
C GLN A 192 -12.90 -3.62 22.00
N LYS A 193 -13.96 -2.83 21.89
CA LYS A 193 -14.14 -1.58 22.65
C LYS A 193 -14.33 -1.85 24.14
N ASP A 194 -15.05 -2.90 24.50
CA ASP A 194 -15.23 -3.31 25.89
C ASP A 194 -13.89 -3.60 26.56
N ASP A 195 -12.97 -4.26 25.84
CA ASP A 195 -11.65 -4.63 26.37
C ASP A 195 -10.59 -3.53 26.26
N TYR A 196 -10.68 -2.67 25.24
CA TYR A 196 -9.63 -1.71 24.88
C TYR A 196 -10.12 -0.27 24.68
N GLY A 197 -11.38 0.04 24.94
CA GLY A 197 -11.95 1.38 24.79
C GLY A 197 -11.32 2.45 25.67
N PHE A 198 -10.68 2.05 26.78
CA PHE A 198 -9.98 2.95 27.72
C PHE A 198 -8.67 3.53 27.16
N GLN A 199 -8.18 3.06 26.03
CA GLN A 199 -6.96 3.51 25.38
C GLN A 199 -7.21 3.93 23.93
N LYS A 200 -6.25 4.55 23.28
CA LYS A 200 -6.41 5.30 22.03
C LYS A 200 -6.72 4.43 20.79
N TYR A 201 -6.02 3.28 20.66
CA TYR A 201 -6.00 2.50 19.41
C TYR A 201 -7.08 1.40 19.40
N VAL A 202 -7.71 1.18 18.23
CA VAL A 202 -8.72 0.13 18.04
C VAL A 202 -8.11 -1.28 18.20
N ALA A 203 -6.94 -1.51 17.64
CA ALA A 203 -6.29 -2.82 17.63
C ALA A 203 -4.86 -2.74 18.18
N PRO A 204 -4.68 -2.52 19.50
CA PRO A 204 -3.36 -2.42 20.13
C PRO A 204 -2.73 -3.81 20.29
N ARG A 205 -1.47 -3.83 20.69
CA ARG A 205 -0.83 -5.07 21.16
C ARG A 205 -1.54 -5.58 22.41
N SER A 206 -1.71 -6.90 22.51
CA SER A 206 -2.43 -7.53 23.62
C SER A 206 -1.78 -7.31 25.00
N ARG A 207 -0.50 -6.93 25.04
CA ARG A 207 0.22 -6.62 26.27
C ARG A 207 0.73 -5.18 26.25
N PRO A 208 0.54 -4.41 27.33
CA PRO A 208 1.09 -3.07 27.44
C PRO A 208 2.62 -3.11 27.46
N PHE A 209 3.23 -2.03 27.01
CA PHE A 209 4.67 -1.79 27.11
C PHE A 209 4.90 -0.51 27.91
N LYS A 210 5.65 -0.63 29.03
CA LYS A 210 5.86 0.48 29.99
C LYS A 210 4.54 1.14 30.41
N GLY A 211 3.55 0.33 30.78
CA GLY A 211 2.23 0.79 31.27
C GLY A 211 1.30 1.37 30.19
N SER A 212 1.67 1.32 28.92
CA SER A 212 0.89 1.90 27.82
C SER A 212 0.65 0.88 26.70
N TYR A 213 -0.58 0.83 26.20
CA TYR A 213 -0.91 0.06 25.02
C TYR A 213 -0.39 0.75 23.76
N LYS A 214 0.33 0.02 22.93
CA LYS A 214 0.95 0.53 21.70
C LYS A 214 0.44 -0.25 20.49
N PRO A 215 0.34 0.39 19.32
CA PRO A 215 0.04 -0.33 18.09
C PRO A 215 1.17 -1.31 17.73
N TYR A 216 0.87 -2.31 16.91
CA TYR A 216 1.90 -3.16 16.35
C TYR A 216 2.84 -2.35 15.46
N SER A 217 4.15 -2.60 15.53
CA SER A 217 5.09 -2.04 14.56
C SER A 217 4.96 -2.76 13.21
N LEU A 218 5.36 -2.08 12.12
CA LEU A 218 5.36 -2.67 10.77
C LEU A 218 6.30 -3.88 10.64
N THR A 219 7.25 -4.04 11.53
CA THR A 219 8.14 -5.21 11.60
C THR A 219 7.55 -6.36 12.42
N LYS A 220 6.87 -6.07 13.54
CA LYS A 220 6.30 -7.08 14.44
C LYS A 220 4.99 -7.66 13.90
N LEU A 221 4.13 -6.84 13.30
CA LEU A 221 2.81 -7.28 12.82
C LEU A 221 2.90 -8.43 11.81
N PRO A 222 3.75 -8.37 10.77
CA PRO A 222 3.89 -9.49 9.83
C PRO A 222 4.38 -10.79 10.48
N ILE A 223 5.26 -10.69 11.49
CA ILE A 223 5.78 -11.86 12.20
C ILE A 223 4.66 -12.52 13.01
N MET A 224 3.86 -11.75 13.73
CA MET A 224 2.76 -12.26 14.51
C MET A 224 1.63 -12.81 13.62
N ALA A 225 1.30 -12.11 12.55
CA ALA A 225 0.31 -12.56 11.57
C ALA A 225 0.76 -13.87 10.89
N ARG A 226 2.06 -14.06 10.62
CA ARG A 226 2.57 -15.32 10.08
C ARG A 226 2.30 -16.50 11.03
N LYS A 227 2.40 -16.29 12.33
CA LYS A 227 2.04 -17.34 13.31
C LYS A 227 0.58 -17.72 13.20
N VAL A 228 -0.32 -16.74 13.11
CA VAL A 228 -1.77 -16.99 12.91
C VAL A 228 -2.01 -17.72 11.59
N MET A 229 -1.40 -17.28 10.49
CA MET A 229 -1.50 -17.94 9.18
C MET A 229 -1.05 -19.39 9.24
N THR A 230 0.08 -19.67 9.93
CA THR A 230 0.58 -21.04 10.10
C THR A 230 -0.39 -21.89 10.90
N SER A 231 -0.94 -21.36 12.01
CA SER A 231 -1.95 -22.06 12.81
C SER A 231 -3.25 -22.32 12.03
N ALA A 232 -3.62 -21.41 11.13
CA ALA A 232 -4.77 -21.54 10.23
C ALA A 232 -4.50 -22.47 9.02
N GLY A 233 -3.30 -23.04 8.87
CA GLY A 233 -2.94 -23.88 7.73
C GLY A 233 -2.86 -23.14 6.40
N LEU A 234 -2.57 -21.82 6.43
CA LEU A 234 -2.52 -20.99 5.23
C LEU A 234 -1.16 -21.02 4.53
N SER A 235 -1.18 -20.78 3.22
CA SER A 235 0.03 -20.72 2.40
C SER A 235 1.03 -19.70 2.89
N ASN A 236 2.33 -20.06 2.83
CA ASN A 236 3.43 -19.15 3.14
C ASN A 236 3.57 -17.97 2.16
N GLU A 237 2.94 -18.04 1.02
CA GLU A 237 2.92 -16.95 0.04
C GLU A 237 2.01 -15.79 0.47
N LEU A 238 0.97 -16.04 1.27
CA LEU A 238 0.03 -15.01 1.69
C LEU A 238 0.67 -14.01 2.64
N ARG A 239 0.28 -12.74 2.51
CA ARG A 239 0.72 -11.63 3.38
C ARG A 239 -0.49 -10.76 3.73
N LEU A 240 -0.50 -10.19 4.93
CA LEU A 240 -1.55 -9.21 5.30
C LEU A 240 -1.68 -8.05 4.33
N SER A 241 -0.56 -7.61 3.73
CA SER A 241 -0.57 -6.53 2.73
C SER A 241 -1.36 -6.86 1.46
N ASP A 242 -1.63 -8.15 1.21
CA ASP A 242 -2.40 -8.59 0.04
C ASP A 242 -3.91 -8.41 0.23
N LEU A 243 -4.40 -8.30 1.49
CA LEU A 243 -5.83 -8.18 1.81
C LEU A 243 -6.50 -6.98 1.14
N ARG A 244 -5.85 -5.80 1.14
CA ARG A 244 -6.34 -4.65 0.39
C ARG A 244 -6.46 -4.95 -1.11
N ARG A 245 -5.50 -5.69 -1.67
CA ARG A 245 -5.57 -6.14 -3.07
C ARG A 245 -6.73 -7.10 -3.26
N THR A 246 -6.91 -8.04 -2.35
CA THR A 246 -7.98 -9.04 -2.38
C THR A 246 -9.34 -8.35 -2.47
N GLY A 247 -9.72 -7.52 -1.51
CA GLY A 247 -11.00 -6.83 -1.55
C GLY A 247 -11.15 -5.88 -2.74
N THR A 248 -10.05 -5.24 -3.21
CA THR A 248 -10.11 -4.42 -4.44
C THR A 248 -10.37 -5.28 -5.69
N VAL A 249 -9.77 -6.47 -5.80
CA VAL A 249 -10.01 -7.40 -6.93
C VAL A 249 -11.42 -7.92 -6.89
N GLU A 250 -11.95 -8.26 -5.72
CA GLU A 250 -13.34 -8.70 -5.55
C GLU A 250 -14.34 -7.64 -6.02
N MET A 251 -14.12 -6.36 -5.69
CA MET A 251 -14.95 -5.26 -6.21
C MET A 251 -14.88 -5.16 -7.76
N VAL A 252 -13.68 -5.33 -8.33
CA VAL A 252 -13.52 -5.34 -9.80
C VAL A 252 -14.27 -6.52 -10.43
N ASP A 253 -14.12 -7.72 -9.86
CA ASP A 253 -14.76 -8.94 -10.35
C ASP A 253 -16.29 -8.88 -10.18
N ALA A 254 -16.78 -8.15 -9.17
CA ALA A 254 -18.21 -7.83 -8.98
C ALA A 254 -18.75 -6.74 -9.92
N GLY A 255 -17.91 -6.16 -10.81
CA GLY A 255 -18.32 -5.12 -11.75
C GLY A 255 -18.54 -3.73 -11.13
N VAL A 256 -18.03 -3.47 -9.93
CA VAL A 256 -18.13 -2.17 -9.28
C VAL A 256 -17.43 -1.10 -10.11
N SER A 257 -18.05 0.06 -10.28
CA SER A 257 -17.50 1.16 -11.06
C SER A 257 -16.14 1.63 -10.51
N MET A 258 -15.25 2.09 -11.39
CA MET A 258 -13.94 2.62 -11.02
C MET A 258 -14.06 3.74 -9.98
N GLY A 259 -15.04 4.63 -10.12
CA GLY A 259 -15.28 5.73 -9.17
C GLY A 259 -15.60 5.22 -7.77
N ASN A 260 -16.48 4.23 -7.66
CA ASN A 260 -16.85 3.61 -6.38
C ASN A 260 -15.67 2.88 -5.74
N ILE A 261 -14.87 2.13 -6.54
CA ILE A 261 -13.64 1.49 -6.05
C ILE A 261 -12.65 2.54 -5.52
N MET A 262 -12.50 3.68 -6.20
CA MET A 262 -11.64 4.76 -5.76
C MET A 262 -12.15 5.41 -4.46
N SER A 263 -13.46 5.55 -4.29
CA SER A 263 -14.06 6.08 -3.05
C SER A 263 -13.78 5.17 -1.86
N VAL A 264 -13.87 3.85 -2.02
CA VAL A 264 -13.54 2.88 -0.96
C VAL A 264 -12.05 2.87 -0.68
N THR A 265 -11.23 2.78 -1.72
CA THR A 265 -9.79 2.58 -1.56
C THR A 265 -8.99 3.86 -1.29
N GLY A 266 -9.56 5.04 -1.53
CA GLY A 266 -8.87 6.32 -1.43
C GLY A 266 -7.79 6.51 -2.51
N HIS A 267 -7.96 5.95 -3.70
CA HIS A 267 -7.06 6.20 -4.83
C HIS A 267 -7.43 7.51 -5.53
N ALA A 268 -6.51 8.47 -5.54
CA ALA A 268 -6.72 9.75 -6.22
C ALA A 268 -6.56 9.67 -7.74
N ASN A 269 -5.93 8.60 -8.27
CA ASN A 269 -5.65 8.44 -9.69
C ASN A 269 -6.13 7.07 -10.18
N PRO A 270 -6.97 7.01 -11.23
CA PRO A 270 -7.43 5.78 -11.86
C PRO A 270 -6.31 4.82 -12.27
N GLN A 271 -5.14 5.35 -12.67
CA GLN A 271 -3.97 4.53 -12.99
C GLN A 271 -3.52 3.63 -11.83
N SER A 272 -3.83 4.03 -10.59
CA SER A 272 -3.52 3.22 -9.39
C SER A 272 -4.45 2.02 -9.22
N VAL A 273 -5.63 2.03 -9.86
CA VAL A 273 -6.60 0.92 -9.85
C VAL A 273 -6.36 -0.04 -11.02
N LYS A 274 -5.81 0.44 -12.14
CA LYS A 274 -5.51 -0.40 -13.33
C LYS A 274 -4.81 -1.73 -13.02
N PRO A 275 -3.83 -1.84 -12.10
CA PRO A 275 -3.18 -3.13 -11.79
C PRO A 275 -4.12 -4.20 -11.21
N TYR A 276 -5.30 -3.82 -10.73
CA TYR A 276 -6.34 -4.71 -10.22
C TYR A 276 -7.34 -5.11 -11.31
N MET A 277 -7.49 -4.28 -12.35
CA MET A 277 -8.38 -4.57 -13.48
C MET A 277 -7.74 -5.64 -14.35
N LYS A 278 -8.39 -6.79 -14.44
CA LYS A 278 -8.03 -7.86 -15.36
C LYS A 278 -9.08 -7.90 -16.46
N ASN A 279 -8.64 -8.15 -17.70
CA ASN A 279 -9.55 -8.54 -18.76
C ASN A 279 -9.98 -9.99 -18.50
N THR A 280 -11.00 -10.17 -17.66
CA THR A 280 -11.57 -11.48 -17.37
C THR A 280 -12.78 -11.73 -18.25
N PHE A 281 -13.05 -13.00 -18.56
CA PHE A 281 -14.29 -13.41 -19.26
C PHE A 281 -15.52 -12.92 -18.48
N THR A 282 -15.51 -13.01 -17.16
CA THR A 282 -16.58 -12.55 -16.28
C THR A 282 -16.86 -11.05 -16.47
N SER A 283 -15.83 -10.20 -16.42
CA SER A 283 -16.00 -8.76 -16.63
C SER A 283 -16.52 -8.42 -18.04
N ALA A 284 -16.04 -9.13 -19.05
CA ALA A 284 -16.52 -8.95 -20.42
C ALA A 284 -17.99 -9.39 -20.57
N ASN A 285 -18.37 -10.52 -19.94
CA ASN A 285 -19.74 -11.02 -19.96
C ASN A 285 -20.72 -10.07 -19.26
N LEU A 286 -20.35 -9.57 -18.06
CA LEU A 286 -21.15 -8.57 -17.33
C LEU A 286 -21.37 -7.30 -18.16
N ALA A 287 -20.33 -6.80 -18.82
CA ALA A 287 -20.43 -5.61 -19.66
C ALA A 287 -21.35 -5.84 -20.88
N LEU A 288 -21.27 -7.02 -21.52
CA LEU A 288 -22.14 -7.38 -22.64
C LEU A 288 -23.58 -7.61 -22.21
N GLN A 289 -23.81 -8.21 -21.04
CA GLN A 289 -25.16 -8.37 -20.47
C GLN A 289 -25.78 -7.01 -20.15
N ALA A 290 -25.06 -6.12 -19.48
CA ALA A 290 -25.53 -4.76 -19.19
C ALA A 290 -25.91 -4.00 -20.49
N ARG A 291 -25.10 -4.13 -21.55
CA ARG A 291 -25.41 -3.54 -22.85
C ARG A 291 -26.67 -4.10 -23.47
N ARG A 292 -26.89 -5.43 -23.41
CA ARG A 292 -28.09 -6.08 -23.98
C ARG A 292 -29.35 -5.62 -23.25
N ASN A 293 -29.32 -5.54 -21.93
CA ASN A 293 -30.45 -5.06 -21.13
C ASN A 293 -30.87 -3.64 -21.49
N LEU A 294 -29.90 -2.74 -21.84
CA LEU A 294 -30.24 -1.41 -22.34
C LEU A 294 -30.92 -1.42 -23.68
N THR A 295 -30.44 -2.24 -24.63
CA THR A 295 -31.05 -2.35 -25.96
C THR A 295 -32.44 -3.00 -25.93
N ASP A 296 -32.71 -3.95 -25.04
CA ASP A 296 -34.01 -4.56 -24.86
C ASP A 296 -35.02 -3.57 -24.26
N HIS A 297 -34.60 -2.69 -23.36
CA HIS A 297 -35.47 -1.61 -22.84
C HIS A 297 -35.83 -0.57 -23.91
N GLU A 298 -34.88 -0.19 -24.77
CA GLU A 298 -35.13 0.76 -25.87
C GLU A 298 -36.05 0.18 -26.94
N THR A 299 -35.91 -1.10 -27.30
CA THR A 299 -36.81 -1.80 -28.25
C THR A 299 -38.21 -1.96 -27.68
N CYS A 300 -38.36 -2.25 -26.40
CA CYS A 300 -39.65 -2.34 -25.73
C CYS A 300 -40.36 -0.97 -25.67
N ALA A 301 -39.63 0.11 -25.35
CA ALA A 301 -40.16 1.46 -25.33
C ALA A 301 -40.61 1.93 -26.74
N THR A 302 -39.83 1.59 -27.77
CA THR A 302 -40.17 1.93 -29.17
C THR A 302 -41.39 1.15 -29.69
N SER A 303 -41.55 -0.10 -29.28
CA SER A 303 -42.73 -0.92 -29.65
C SER A 303 -44.00 -0.45 -28.94
N MET A 304 -43.94 0.06 -27.72
CA MET A 304 -45.08 0.67 -27.03
C MET A 304 -45.51 2.00 -27.66
N LEU A 305 -44.54 2.82 -28.09
CA LEU A 305 -44.83 4.07 -28.79
C LEU A 305 -45.38 3.90 -30.22
N SER A 306 -45.15 2.76 -30.88
CA SER A 306 -45.71 2.43 -32.19
C SER A 306 -47.10 1.85 -32.08
N ALA A 307 -47.43 1.13 -30.99
CA ALA A 307 -48.77 0.54 -30.78
C ALA A 307 -49.82 1.62 -30.48
N ASP A 308 -49.44 2.75 -29.84
CA ASP A 308 -50.37 3.88 -29.59
C ASP A 308 -50.67 4.72 -30.83
N LYS A 309 -49.97 4.54 -31.95
CA LYS A 309 -50.23 5.27 -33.20
C LYS A 309 -51.18 4.55 -34.19
N GLU A 310 -51.43 3.28 -34.00
CA GLU A 310 -52.40 2.50 -34.85
C GLU A 310 -53.81 2.46 -34.29
N GLY A 311 -54.09 3.12 -33.16
CA GLY A 311 -55.42 3.13 -32.54
C GLY A 311 -56.35 4.31 -32.93
N TYR A 312 -55.94 5.17 -33.86
CA TYR A 312 -56.74 6.30 -34.35
C TYR A 312 -56.72 6.35 -35.90
N LEU A 313 -57.53 5.51 -36.52
CA LEU A 313 -58.07 5.66 -37.89
C LEU A 313 -59.46 5.10 -37.93
#